data_4a689df8127831972811f9599e88c007
#
_entry.id   4a689df8127831972811f9599e88c007
#
_cell.length_a   1.000
_cell.length_b   1.000
_cell.length_c   1.000
_cell.angle_alpha   90.00
_cell.angle_beta   90.00
_cell.angle_gamma   90.00
#
_symmetry.space_group_name_H-M   'P 1'
#
loop_
_entity.id
_entity.type
_entity.pdbx_description
1 polymer ?
#
loop_
_entity_poly.entity_id
_entity_poly.type
_entity_poly.pdbx_seq_one_letter_code
_entity_poly.pdbx_strand_id
1 'polypeptide(L)'
;MGGKAFTRGAGKRLDAYGEKKIFDLYLKFRDVRTLLKNLPPDVGSMSNGPFYEWLKADPTHGRWNRWQNMKQVIASDLVEEGLTIVDEANDGSVPAARLRSEYRRWIAERYDRAAYGKPDAQVNVAVGIGDDFLAGLKAVEAKAKAKRIEAEEADYEIVEGGT
;
A
#
# COMPACT_ATOMS: atom_id res chain seq x y z
N MET A 1 2.75 22.33 -27.65
CA MET A 1 2.80 23.06 -26.37
C MET A 1 1.41 23.53 -25.96
N GLY A 2 0.54 22.65 -25.41
CA GLY A 2 -0.87 22.97 -25.11
C GLY A 2 -1.40 22.48 -23.75
N GLY A 3 -0.52 21.97 -22.86
CA GLY A 3 -0.98 21.28 -21.66
C GLY A 3 -1.29 22.13 -20.42
N LYS A 4 -0.78 23.33 -20.29
CA LYS A 4 -0.85 24.11 -19.03
C LYS A 4 -2.08 25.03 -18.88
N ALA A 5 -2.71 25.43 -19.96
CA ALA A 5 -3.89 26.33 -19.89
C ALA A 5 -5.19 25.58 -19.52
N PHE A 6 -5.30 24.31 -19.88
CA PHE A 6 -6.49 23.51 -19.62
C PHE A 6 -6.63 23.08 -18.15
N THR A 7 -5.52 22.99 -17.43
CA THR A 7 -5.51 22.56 -16.00
C THR A 7 -5.90 23.68 -15.04
N ARG A 8 -5.62 24.94 -15.35
CA ARG A 8 -5.88 26.09 -14.45
C ARG A 8 -7.36 26.30 -14.07
N GLY A 9 -8.30 25.82 -14.85
CA GLY A 9 -9.74 25.96 -14.59
C GLY A 9 -10.44 24.67 -14.13
N ALA A 10 -9.74 23.52 -14.12
CA ALA A 10 -10.37 22.23 -13.86
C ALA A 10 -11.02 22.16 -12.46
N GLY A 11 -10.30 22.58 -11.43
CA GLY A 11 -10.83 22.62 -10.06
C GLY A 11 -12.10 23.46 -9.92
N LYS A 12 -12.09 24.68 -10.49
CA LYS A 12 -13.27 25.57 -10.44
C LYS A 12 -14.48 24.97 -11.16
N ARG A 13 -14.27 24.27 -12.28
CA ARG A 13 -15.35 23.61 -13.01
C ARG A 13 -15.92 22.42 -12.23
N LEU A 14 -15.05 21.65 -11.56
CA LEU A 14 -15.46 20.56 -10.69
C LEU A 14 -16.25 21.09 -9.48
N ASP A 15 -15.79 22.20 -8.87
CA ASP A 15 -16.52 22.84 -7.76
C ASP A 15 -17.89 23.37 -8.20
N ALA A 16 -17.97 23.97 -9.39
CA ALA A 16 -19.23 24.45 -9.97
C ALA A 16 -20.21 23.30 -10.28
N TYR A 17 -19.71 22.18 -10.75
CA TYR A 17 -20.54 21.00 -11.01
C TYR A 17 -21.04 20.36 -9.71
N GLY A 18 -20.23 20.40 -8.67
CA GLY A 18 -20.56 19.97 -7.32
C GLY A 18 -19.98 18.60 -6.95
N GLU A 19 -19.33 18.58 -5.80
CA GLU A 19 -18.66 17.39 -5.26
C GLU A 19 -19.58 16.18 -5.18
N LYS A 20 -20.81 16.36 -4.67
CA LYS A 20 -21.76 15.27 -4.51
C LYS A 20 -22.06 14.57 -5.85
N LYS A 21 -22.29 15.33 -6.92
CA LYS A 21 -22.57 14.75 -8.24
C LYS A 21 -21.38 13.97 -8.80
N ILE A 22 -20.17 14.46 -8.55
CA ILE A 22 -18.92 13.77 -8.95
C ILE A 22 -18.80 12.45 -8.22
N PHE A 23 -19.11 12.45 -6.93
CA PHE A 23 -19.03 11.28 -6.09
C PHE A 23 -20.11 10.25 -6.43
N ASP A 24 -21.33 10.69 -6.73
CA ASP A 24 -22.40 9.83 -7.23
C ASP A 24 -22.01 9.15 -8.57
N LEU A 25 -21.35 9.89 -9.47
CA LEU A 25 -20.82 9.33 -10.72
C LEU A 25 -19.70 8.31 -10.45
N TYR A 26 -18.86 8.58 -9.46
CA TYR A 26 -17.80 7.62 -9.10
C TYR A 26 -18.36 6.33 -8.51
N LEU A 27 -19.31 6.40 -7.63
CA LEU A 27 -20.00 5.22 -7.10
C LEU A 27 -20.66 4.40 -8.24
N LYS A 28 -21.24 5.09 -9.23
CA LYS A 28 -21.85 4.44 -10.40
C LYS A 28 -20.84 3.71 -11.28
N PHE A 29 -19.73 4.35 -11.59
CA PHE A 29 -18.74 3.82 -12.56
C PHE A 29 -17.63 3.01 -11.90
N ARG A 30 -17.36 3.25 -10.60
CA ARG A 30 -16.30 2.60 -9.81
C ARG A 30 -14.90 2.72 -10.41
N ASP A 31 -14.71 3.57 -11.40
CA ASP A 31 -13.47 3.84 -12.12
C ASP A 31 -13.32 5.31 -12.46
N VAL A 32 -12.15 5.89 -12.11
CA VAL A 32 -11.87 7.32 -12.34
C VAL A 32 -11.81 7.66 -13.82
N ARG A 33 -11.24 6.80 -14.65
CA ARG A 33 -11.13 7.05 -16.09
C ARG A 33 -12.52 7.13 -16.74
N THR A 34 -13.39 6.22 -16.37
CA THR A 34 -14.77 6.18 -16.86
C THR A 34 -15.57 7.35 -16.33
N LEU A 35 -15.42 7.72 -15.05
CA LEU A 35 -16.02 8.93 -14.48
C LEU A 35 -15.63 10.17 -15.29
N LEU A 36 -14.32 10.38 -15.52
CA LEU A 36 -13.82 11.57 -16.21
C LEU A 36 -14.27 11.67 -17.68
N LYS A 37 -14.50 10.53 -18.34
CA LYS A 37 -15.07 10.48 -19.69
C LYS A 37 -16.56 10.83 -19.71
N ASN A 38 -17.28 10.61 -18.62
CA ASN A 38 -18.71 10.83 -18.50
C ASN A 38 -19.06 12.14 -17.76
N LEU A 39 -18.06 12.99 -17.50
CA LEU A 39 -18.33 14.35 -17.02
C LEU A 39 -19.09 15.14 -18.09
N PRO A 40 -20.03 16.01 -17.69
CA PRO A 40 -20.80 16.79 -18.64
C PRO A 40 -19.91 17.81 -19.39
N PRO A 41 -20.35 18.25 -20.60
CA PRO A 41 -19.55 19.11 -21.47
C PRO A 41 -19.12 20.44 -20.85
N ASP A 42 -19.87 21.00 -19.93
CA ASP A 42 -19.57 22.23 -19.19
C ASP A 42 -18.39 22.07 -18.22
N VAL A 43 -18.22 20.88 -17.67
CA VAL A 43 -17.00 20.51 -16.89
C VAL A 43 -15.83 20.24 -17.81
N GLY A 44 -16.11 19.65 -18.97
CA GLY A 44 -15.14 19.29 -20.00
C GLY A 44 -14.28 18.09 -19.63
N SER A 45 -13.58 17.57 -20.64
CA SER A 45 -12.65 16.46 -20.42
C SER A 45 -11.42 16.89 -19.63
N MET A 46 -10.95 16.01 -18.76
CA MET A 46 -9.70 16.22 -18.03
C MET A 46 -8.97 14.90 -17.79
N SER A 47 -7.68 14.98 -17.53
CA SER A 47 -6.89 13.83 -17.11
C SER A 47 -6.99 13.58 -15.61
N ASN A 48 -6.48 12.43 -15.14
CA ASN A 48 -6.51 12.06 -13.74
C ASN A 48 -5.76 13.06 -12.82
N GLY A 49 -4.65 13.66 -13.29
CA GLY A 49 -3.84 14.58 -12.51
C GLY A 49 -4.64 15.74 -11.91
N PRO A 50 -5.25 16.62 -12.72
CA PRO A 50 -6.06 17.73 -12.23
C PRO A 50 -7.23 17.29 -11.34
N PHE A 51 -7.79 16.12 -11.57
CA PHE A 51 -8.83 15.56 -10.73
C PHE A 51 -8.30 15.22 -9.33
N TYR A 52 -7.17 14.53 -9.24
CA TYR A 52 -6.55 14.22 -7.94
C TYR A 52 -6.01 15.45 -7.23
N GLU A 53 -5.52 16.46 -7.97
CA GLU A 53 -5.16 17.76 -7.40
C GLU A 53 -6.38 18.44 -6.78
N TRP A 54 -7.53 18.43 -7.46
CA TRP A 54 -8.78 18.96 -6.94
C TRP A 54 -9.25 18.23 -5.67
N LEU A 55 -9.16 16.90 -5.63
CA LEU A 55 -9.50 16.12 -4.44
C LEU A 55 -8.66 16.52 -3.23
N LYS A 56 -7.38 16.83 -3.43
CA LYS A 56 -6.42 17.18 -2.39
C LYS A 56 -6.39 18.68 -2.04
N ALA A 57 -6.94 19.52 -2.91
CA ALA A 57 -6.90 20.97 -2.73
C ALA A 57 -7.80 21.50 -1.61
N ASP A 58 -8.68 20.67 -1.04
CA ASP A 58 -9.48 21.03 0.12
C ASP A 58 -8.58 21.18 1.35
N PRO A 59 -8.48 22.40 1.95
CA PRO A 59 -7.60 22.66 3.08
C PRO A 59 -7.90 21.82 4.31
N THR A 60 -9.14 21.36 4.43
CA THR A 60 -9.58 20.51 5.55
C THR A 60 -9.31 19.01 5.29
N HIS A 61 -8.80 18.67 4.10
CA HIS A 61 -8.70 17.29 3.62
C HIS A 61 -10.01 16.48 3.65
N GLY A 62 -11.14 17.14 3.92
CA GLY A 62 -12.44 16.48 4.04
C GLY A 62 -12.87 15.81 2.76
N ARG A 63 -12.65 16.45 1.59
CA ARG A 63 -12.94 15.90 0.26
C ARG A 63 -12.13 14.64 -0.01
N TRP A 64 -10.82 14.66 0.29
CA TRP A 64 -9.96 13.49 0.13
C TRP A 64 -10.39 12.33 1.03
N ASN A 65 -10.73 12.61 2.29
CA ASN A 65 -11.18 11.58 3.23
C ASN A 65 -12.50 10.96 2.79
N ARG A 66 -13.47 11.79 2.34
CA ARG A 66 -14.74 11.27 1.76
C ARG A 66 -14.48 10.39 0.53
N TRP A 67 -13.54 10.78 -0.32
CA TRP A 67 -13.12 9.98 -1.47
C TRP A 67 -12.53 8.62 -1.06
N GLN A 68 -11.69 8.58 -0.04
CA GLN A 68 -11.14 7.32 0.47
C GLN A 68 -12.25 6.43 1.09
N ASN A 69 -13.15 7.01 1.86
CA ASN A 69 -14.28 6.26 2.43
C ASN A 69 -15.16 5.63 1.32
N MET A 70 -15.40 6.35 0.22
CA MET A 70 -16.13 5.77 -0.91
C MET A 70 -15.41 4.60 -1.56
N LYS A 71 -14.08 4.64 -1.64
CA LYS A 71 -13.31 3.48 -2.12
C LYS A 71 -13.49 2.26 -1.22
N GLN A 72 -13.56 2.47 0.10
CA GLN A 72 -13.82 1.38 1.05
C GLN A 72 -15.21 0.78 0.84
N VAL A 73 -16.23 1.61 0.64
CA VAL A 73 -17.58 1.14 0.30
C VAL A 73 -17.57 0.32 -0.99
N ILE A 74 -16.94 0.84 -2.05
CA ILE A 74 -16.82 0.11 -3.33
C ILE A 74 -16.06 -1.22 -3.14
N ALA A 75 -15.02 -1.24 -2.28
CA ALA A 75 -14.29 -2.46 -1.99
C ALA A 75 -15.19 -3.52 -1.35
N SER A 76 -16.03 -3.14 -0.38
CA SER A 76 -17.01 -4.02 0.24
C SER A 76 -18.01 -4.56 -0.78
N ASP A 77 -18.63 -3.69 -1.57
CA ASP A 77 -19.57 -4.09 -2.62
C ASP A 77 -18.95 -5.09 -3.62
N LEU A 78 -17.69 -4.86 -4.02
CA LEU A 78 -17.00 -5.75 -4.97
C LEU A 78 -16.75 -7.15 -4.38
N VAL A 79 -16.48 -7.24 -3.08
CA VAL A 79 -16.32 -8.54 -2.40
C VAL A 79 -17.65 -9.27 -2.35
N GLU A 80 -18.74 -8.60 -1.96
CA GLU A 80 -20.09 -9.17 -1.90
C GLU A 80 -20.56 -9.64 -3.29
N GLU A 81 -20.34 -8.81 -4.33
CA GLU A 81 -20.63 -9.22 -5.72
C GLU A 81 -19.79 -10.45 -6.13
N GLY A 82 -18.54 -10.52 -5.68
CA GLY A 82 -17.67 -11.67 -5.94
C GLY A 82 -18.20 -12.95 -5.33
N LEU A 83 -18.73 -12.90 -4.12
CA LEU A 83 -19.38 -14.04 -3.43
C LEU A 83 -20.64 -14.48 -4.19
N THR A 84 -21.53 -13.54 -4.52
CA THR A 84 -22.75 -13.83 -5.29
C THR A 84 -22.44 -14.55 -6.61
N ILE A 85 -21.40 -14.09 -7.35
CA ILE A 85 -21.00 -14.72 -8.62
C ILE A 85 -20.54 -16.17 -8.41
N VAL A 86 -19.88 -16.47 -7.30
CA VAL A 86 -19.43 -17.83 -6.99
C VAL A 86 -20.62 -18.71 -6.59
N ASP A 87 -21.53 -18.18 -5.77
CA ASP A 87 -22.69 -18.92 -5.28
C ASP A 87 -23.68 -19.25 -6.41
N GLU A 88 -23.81 -18.38 -7.41
CA GLU A 88 -24.66 -18.58 -8.58
C GLU A 88 -24.00 -19.43 -9.70
N ALA A 89 -22.74 -19.81 -9.52
CA ALA A 89 -22.01 -20.56 -10.56
C ALA A 89 -22.53 -22.00 -10.67
N ASN A 90 -22.71 -22.45 -11.91
CA ASN A 90 -23.00 -23.85 -12.24
C ASN A 90 -21.77 -24.52 -12.87
N ASP A 91 -21.80 -25.84 -13.01
CA ASP A 91 -20.65 -26.66 -13.47
C ASP A 91 -19.97 -26.11 -14.74
N GLY A 92 -20.74 -25.55 -15.67
CA GLY A 92 -20.20 -24.96 -16.92
C GLY A 92 -19.60 -23.57 -16.76
N SER A 93 -19.97 -22.84 -15.70
CA SER A 93 -19.57 -21.43 -15.47
C SER A 93 -18.50 -21.25 -14.39
N VAL A 94 -18.15 -22.28 -13.63
CA VAL A 94 -17.18 -22.19 -12.51
C VAL A 94 -15.87 -21.51 -12.87
N PRO A 95 -15.18 -21.83 -14.00
CA PRO A 95 -13.91 -21.15 -14.30
C PRO A 95 -14.05 -19.66 -14.52
N ALA A 96 -15.14 -19.24 -15.20
CA ALA A 96 -15.43 -17.83 -15.45
C ALA A 96 -15.87 -17.09 -14.17
N ALA A 97 -16.65 -17.73 -13.32
CA ALA A 97 -17.08 -17.21 -12.02
C ALA A 97 -15.87 -16.99 -11.11
N ARG A 98 -14.97 -17.97 -11.03
CA ARG A 98 -13.72 -17.86 -10.28
C ARG A 98 -12.88 -16.67 -10.74
N LEU A 99 -12.63 -16.53 -12.05
CA LEU A 99 -11.85 -15.42 -12.59
C LEU A 99 -12.48 -14.06 -12.27
N ARG A 100 -13.82 -13.95 -12.38
CA ARG A 100 -14.55 -12.72 -12.07
C ARG A 100 -14.47 -12.36 -10.58
N SER A 101 -14.60 -13.34 -9.70
CA SER A 101 -14.47 -13.17 -8.25
C SER A 101 -13.05 -12.78 -7.84
N GLU A 102 -12.04 -13.45 -8.37
CA GLU A 102 -10.63 -13.12 -8.14
C GLU A 102 -10.29 -11.69 -8.59
N TYR A 103 -10.80 -11.27 -9.75
CA TYR A 103 -10.59 -9.90 -10.24
C TYR A 103 -11.25 -8.85 -9.33
N ARG A 104 -12.47 -9.09 -8.84
CA ARG A 104 -13.14 -8.19 -7.89
C ARG A 104 -12.38 -8.07 -6.59
N ARG A 105 -11.93 -9.20 -6.05
CA ARG A 105 -11.10 -9.24 -4.86
C ARG A 105 -9.80 -8.45 -5.04
N TRP A 106 -9.13 -8.61 -6.18
CA TRP A 106 -7.92 -7.87 -6.49
C TRP A 106 -8.15 -6.35 -6.54
N ILE A 107 -9.30 -5.88 -7.06
CA ILE A 107 -9.67 -4.46 -7.01
C ILE A 107 -9.95 -4.02 -5.58
N ALA A 108 -10.70 -4.80 -4.81
CA ALA A 108 -11.01 -4.51 -3.41
C ALA A 108 -9.75 -4.34 -2.56
N GLU A 109 -8.76 -5.23 -2.72
CA GLU A 109 -7.45 -5.13 -2.08
C GLU A 109 -6.72 -3.80 -2.38
N ARG A 110 -6.92 -3.23 -3.57
CA ARG A 110 -6.33 -1.94 -3.95
C ARG A 110 -7.10 -0.74 -3.42
N TYR A 111 -8.40 -0.87 -3.23
CA TYR A 111 -9.26 0.19 -2.74
C TYR A 111 -9.23 0.28 -1.21
N ASP A 112 -9.20 -0.86 -0.55
CA ASP A 112 -9.05 -0.96 0.91
C ASP A 112 -8.07 -2.08 1.28
N ARG A 113 -6.79 -1.73 1.28
CA ARG A 113 -5.72 -2.67 1.62
C ARG A 113 -5.77 -3.11 3.09
N ALA A 114 -6.28 -2.25 3.97
CA ALA A 114 -6.35 -2.56 5.39
C ALA A 114 -7.36 -3.69 5.68
N ALA A 115 -8.50 -3.69 4.99
CA ALA A 115 -9.54 -4.69 5.18
C ALA A 115 -9.31 -5.96 4.34
N TYR A 116 -8.87 -5.81 3.09
CA TYR A 116 -8.84 -6.90 2.11
C TYR A 116 -7.44 -7.25 1.60
N GLY A 117 -6.42 -6.45 1.92
CA GLY A 117 -5.04 -6.74 1.55
C GLY A 117 -4.54 -8.00 2.24
N LYS A 118 -3.68 -8.76 1.56
CA LYS A 118 -2.95 -9.83 2.22
C LYS A 118 -2.18 -9.19 3.37
N PRO A 119 -2.21 -9.79 4.58
CA PRO A 119 -1.31 -9.35 5.63
C PRO A 119 0.10 -9.34 5.00
N ASP A 120 0.80 -8.21 5.16
CA ASP A 120 2.21 -8.18 4.78
C ASP A 120 2.80 -9.42 5.41
N ALA A 121 3.39 -10.30 4.59
CA ALA A 121 4.10 -11.42 5.12
C ALA A 121 5.10 -10.78 6.07
N GLN A 122 4.77 -10.82 7.37
CA GLN A 122 5.78 -10.65 8.37
C GLN A 122 6.73 -11.80 8.04
N VAL A 123 7.77 -11.49 7.28
CA VAL A 123 8.97 -12.25 7.33
C VAL A 123 9.42 -12.04 8.76
N ASN A 124 8.83 -12.79 9.67
CA ASN A 124 9.50 -13.19 10.87
C ASN A 124 10.69 -14.00 10.35
N VAL A 125 11.70 -13.28 9.91
CA VAL A 125 13.05 -13.72 10.08
C VAL A 125 13.18 -13.75 11.60
N ALA A 126 12.63 -14.79 12.23
CA ALA A 126 13.27 -15.37 13.35
C ALA A 126 14.67 -15.69 12.78
N VAL A 127 15.56 -14.73 12.87
CA VAL A 127 16.98 -15.01 13.00
C VAL A 127 16.99 -15.77 14.32
N GLY A 128 16.69 -17.05 14.24
CA GLY A 128 17.14 -18.01 15.21
C GLY A 128 18.66 -17.88 15.10
N ILE A 129 19.19 -16.92 15.85
CA ILE A 129 20.58 -16.97 16.27
C ILE A 129 20.55 -18.24 17.08
N GLY A 130 20.80 -19.37 16.41
CA GLY A 130 20.74 -20.68 17.01
C GLY A 130 21.67 -20.65 18.23
N ASP A 131 21.31 -21.35 19.28
CA ASP A 131 22.12 -21.44 20.48
C ASP A 131 23.57 -21.78 20.14
N ASP A 132 23.81 -22.49 19.05
CA ASP A 132 25.13 -22.79 18.48
C ASP A 132 25.90 -21.55 18.00
N PHE A 133 25.24 -20.55 17.44
CA PHE A 133 25.87 -19.29 17.02
C PHE A 133 26.24 -18.44 18.25
N LEU A 134 25.36 -18.36 19.24
CA LEU A 134 25.64 -17.68 20.51
C LEU A 134 26.76 -18.37 21.29
N ALA A 135 26.79 -19.70 21.27
CA ALA A 135 27.89 -20.48 21.86
C ALA A 135 29.21 -20.23 21.11
N GLY A 136 29.16 -20.15 19.77
CA GLY A 136 30.31 -19.79 18.94
C GLY A 136 30.86 -18.40 19.23
N LEU A 137 30.01 -17.39 19.38
CA LEU A 137 30.42 -16.03 19.76
C LEU A 137 31.06 -15.98 21.14
N LYS A 138 30.47 -16.63 22.13
CA LYS A 138 31.03 -16.72 23.49
C LYS A 138 32.40 -17.42 23.50
N ALA A 139 32.57 -18.46 22.66
CA ALA A 139 33.85 -19.14 22.53
C ALA A 139 34.95 -18.26 21.89
N VAL A 140 34.57 -17.43 20.90
CA VAL A 140 35.50 -16.46 20.29
C VAL A 140 35.86 -15.35 21.26
N GLU A 141 34.91 -14.81 22.02
CA GLU A 141 35.19 -13.81 23.07
C GLU A 141 36.11 -14.36 24.19
N ALA A 142 35.85 -15.58 24.61
CA ALA A 142 36.69 -16.23 25.62
C ALA A 142 38.13 -16.41 25.13
N LYS A 143 38.32 -16.85 23.87
CA LYS A 143 39.68 -16.97 23.27
C LYS A 143 40.37 -15.61 23.11
N ALA A 144 39.62 -14.56 22.70
CA ALA A 144 40.18 -13.22 22.59
C ALA A 144 40.62 -12.66 23.94
N LYS A 145 39.83 -12.91 24.99
CA LYS A 145 40.15 -12.50 26.35
C LYS A 145 41.37 -13.26 26.92
N ALA A 146 41.46 -14.57 26.69
CA ALA A 146 42.60 -15.37 27.08
C ALA A 146 43.91 -14.88 26.41
N LYS A 147 43.85 -14.63 25.08
CA LYS A 147 45.00 -14.09 24.36
C LYS A 147 45.46 -12.72 24.83
N ARG A 148 44.51 -11.89 25.29
CA ARG A 148 44.81 -10.56 25.82
C ARG A 148 45.50 -10.66 27.19
N ILE A 149 45.08 -11.59 28.06
CA ILE A 149 45.69 -11.85 29.33
C ILE A 149 47.09 -12.39 29.13
N GLU A 150 47.31 -13.37 28.24
CA GLU A 150 48.65 -13.90 27.92
C GLU A 150 49.59 -12.80 27.39
N ALA A 151 49.07 -11.86 26.57
CA ALA A 151 49.88 -10.74 26.08
C ALA A 151 50.25 -9.74 27.20
N GLU A 152 49.32 -9.45 28.10
CA GLU A 152 49.56 -8.59 29.28
C GLU A 152 50.56 -9.22 30.26
N GLU A 153 50.46 -10.54 30.48
CA GLU A 153 51.43 -11.29 31.36
C GLU A 153 52.82 -11.32 30.71
N ALA A 154 52.94 -11.53 29.40
CA ALA A 154 54.22 -11.52 28.69
C ALA A 154 54.91 -10.13 28.73
N ASP A 155 54.14 -9.04 28.64
CA ASP A 155 54.69 -7.68 28.79
C ASP A 155 55.20 -7.40 30.22
N TYR A 156 54.56 -7.99 31.24
CA TYR A 156 55.03 -7.87 32.65
C TYR A 156 56.36 -8.62 32.91
N GLU A 157 56.50 -9.82 32.31
CA GLU A 157 57.82 -10.59 32.50
C GLU A 157 59.01 -9.90 31.84
N ILE A 158 58.77 -9.15 30.73
CA ILE A 158 59.84 -8.40 30.05
C ILE A 158 60.34 -7.22 30.91
N VAL A 159 59.47 -6.60 31.71
CA VAL A 159 59.84 -5.47 32.60
C VAL A 159 60.58 -5.86 33.83
N GLU A 160 60.35 -7.05 34.38
CA GLU A 160 61.06 -7.53 35.60
C GLU A 160 62.41 -8.20 35.31
N GLY A 161 62.69 -8.63 34.07
CA GLY A 161 63.96 -9.28 33.68
C GLY A 161 65.10 -8.33 33.30
N GLY A 162 64.92 -7.01 33.42
CA GLY A 162 65.92 -6.00 33.03
C GLY A 162 66.59 -5.24 34.19
N THR A 163 67.27 -5.91 35.07
CA THR A 163 68.23 -5.31 36.04
C THR A 163 69.51 -6.08 36.06
#